data_94cca33a3d1926f1c1f2167222b8169f
#
_entry.id   94cca33a3d1926f1c1f2167222b8169f
#
_cell.length_a   1.000
_cell.length_b   1.000
_cell.length_c   1.000
_cell.angle_alpha   90.00
_cell.angle_beta   90.00
_cell.angle_gamma   90.00
#
_symmetry.space_group_name_H-M   'P 1'
#
loop_
_entity.id
_entity.type
_entity.pdbx_description
1 polymer ?
#
loop_
_entity_poly.entity_id
_entity_poly.type
_entity_poly.pdbx_seq_one_letter_code
_entity_poly.pdbx_strand_id
1 'polypeptide(L)'
;MPRIKKLIVSKIMSNEDIASKEGTWFTEDDLVHPVINMNIDVYYLDDTGREKLLLKYRKNQISDELCDLGWNSYKTLAKPSRGRGASAGPIHQEGQYFGKRSLVHTKKWSTGYLKPEGKLLKEELDLLTLEDVKGKALELEIVVKDDDTKDIIIYNIVKATNGVSSMKINNQVASNPIGFYEESKNFAKLPCRLTHFTRTNYDKYQEGLPFIQKINQCFKKLIPESHKKQLCKASEKCHLQIPKTCFSTITINRNFRTALHRDAGDFKEGFGNLTVIERGKYHGGYTCFPQFGIGIDVRRGDFLAMDVHEWHTNTPIYETEEDKVFNATLEDVFKDNPDVGTVGIYEKYTRLTFVCYLREKISKCPDQKDLTENDLAHLTKSGHSKINTFEDKHILKDKNIQR
;
A
#
# COMPACT_ATOMS: atom_id res chain seq x y z
N MET A 1 -11.68 2.91 -34.06
CA MET A 1 -10.76 2.96 -32.91
C MET A 1 -9.57 2.07 -33.24
N PRO A 2 -8.32 2.47 -32.97
CA PRO A 2 -7.18 1.58 -33.20
C PRO A 2 -7.36 0.30 -32.36
N ARG A 3 -6.99 -0.83 -32.94
CA ARG A 3 -7.10 -2.14 -32.29
C ARG A 3 -6.14 -2.16 -31.09
N ILE A 4 -6.66 -2.46 -29.89
CA ILE A 4 -5.84 -2.58 -28.69
C ILE A 4 -4.90 -3.78 -28.84
N LYS A 5 -3.62 -3.57 -28.59
CA LYS A 5 -2.61 -4.62 -28.64
C LYS A 5 -2.84 -5.61 -27.49
N LYS A 6 -2.82 -6.89 -27.79
CA LYS A 6 -2.79 -7.98 -26.82
C LYS A 6 -1.35 -8.50 -26.73
N LEU A 7 -0.83 -8.67 -25.53
CA LEU A 7 0.47 -9.29 -25.26
C LEU A 7 0.24 -10.48 -24.31
N ILE A 8 0.86 -11.60 -24.62
CA ILE A 8 0.90 -12.76 -23.73
C ILE A 8 2.35 -12.90 -23.27
N VAL A 9 2.56 -12.92 -21.95
CA VAL A 9 3.88 -13.04 -21.33
C VAL A 9 4.00 -14.39 -20.60
N SER A 10 5.23 -14.86 -20.47
CA SER A 10 5.56 -16.07 -19.69
C SER A 10 6.32 -15.69 -18.43
N LYS A 11 6.24 -16.53 -17.40
CA LYS A 11 7.08 -16.39 -16.22
C LYS A 11 8.55 -16.61 -16.59
N ILE A 12 9.42 -15.67 -16.21
CA ILE A 12 10.88 -15.74 -16.38
C ILE A 12 11.58 -16.12 -15.07
N MET A 13 10.83 -16.15 -13.96
CA MET A 13 11.28 -16.62 -12.64
C MET A 13 10.26 -17.62 -12.10
N SER A 14 10.75 -18.62 -11.36
CA SER A 14 9.88 -19.54 -10.64
C SER A 14 9.08 -18.81 -9.54
N ASN A 15 8.05 -19.46 -9.00
CA ASN A 15 7.26 -18.89 -7.90
C ASN A 15 8.10 -18.79 -6.61
N GLU A 16 9.03 -19.73 -6.40
CA GLU A 16 9.96 -19.76 -5.27
C GLU A 16 11.00 -18.65 -5.38
N ASP A 17 11.59 -18.48 -6.56
CA ASP A 17 12.62 -17.46 -6.80
C ASP A 17 12.07 -16.06 -6.59
N ILE A 18 10.92 -15.74 -7.18
CA ILE A 18 10.32 -14.41 -7.01
C ILE A 18 9.87 -14.18 -5.55
N ALA A 19 9.32 -15.19 -4.88
CA ALA A 19 8.91 -15.08 -3.48
C ALA A 19 10.10 -14.84 -2.54
N SER A 20 11.28 -15.42 -2.84
CA SER A 20 12.50 -15.21 -2.05
C SER A 20 13.00 -13.75 -2.10
N LYS A 21 12.58 -13.00 -3.12
CA LYS A 21 12.93 -11.59 -3.36
C LYS A 21 11.91 -10.61 -2.74
N GLU A 22 10.92 -11.07 -1.96
CA GLU A 22 9.98 -10.17 -1.28
C GLU A 22 10.72 -9.07 -0.52
N GLY A 23 10.30 -7.82 -0.70
CA GLY A 23 10.87 -6.65 -0.04
C GLY A 23 12.22 -6.19 -0.62
N THR A 24 12.66 -6.71 -1.77
CA THR A 24 13.86 -6.24 -2.47
C THR A 24 13.52 -5.24 -3.57
N TRP A 25 14.54 -4.50 -4.02
CA TRP A 25 14.43 -3.53 -5.10
C TRP A 25 14.69 -4.18 -6.46
N PHE A 26 13.96 -3.69 -7.45
CA PHE A 26 14.17 -4.00 -8.86
C PHE A 26 14.43 -2.69 -9.61
N THR A 27 15.14 -2.80 -10.75
CA THR A 27 15.51 -1.70 -11.64
C THR A 27 14.98 -1.95 -13.05
N GLU A 28 15.26 -1.05 -13.96
CA GLU A 28 14.90 -1.22 -15.37
C GLU A 28 15.70 -2.34 -16.03
N ASP A 29 16.93 -2.61 -15.54
CA ASP A 29 17.79 -3.69 -16.04
C ASP A 29 17.24 -5.10 -15.77
N ASP A 30 16.29 -5.21 -14.81
CA ASP A 30 15.59 -6.46 -14.52
C ASP A 30 14.43 -6.74 -15.50
N LEU A 31 14.13 -5.82 -16.42
CA LEU A 31 13.06 -5.97 -17.40
C LEU A 31 13.60 -6.61 -18.68
N VAL A 32 12.90 -7.62 -19.20
CA VAL A 32 13.26 -8.27 -20.48
C VAL A 32 12.51 -7.71 -21.67
N HIS A 33 11.42 -6.97 -21.41
CA HIS A 33 10.63 -6.30 -22.44
C HIS A 33 10.82 -4.78 -22.34
N PRO A 34 10.74 -4.06 -23.47
CA PRO A 34 10.69 -2.60 -23.43
C PRO A 34 9.56 -2.11 -22.53
N VAL A 35 9.81 -1.01 -21.82
CA VAL A 35 8.79 -0.37 -20.98
C VAL A 35 7.57 0.00 -21.82
N ILE A 36 6.41 -0.40 -21.35
CA ILE A 36 5.14 -0.22 -22.04
C ILE A 36 4.59 1.17 -21.73
N ASN A 37 4.39 1.98 -22.78
CA ASN A 37 3.82 3.33 -22.70
C ASN A 37 2.63 3.54 -23.67
N MET A 38 1.97 2.47 -24.08
CA MET A 38 0.84 2.49 -25.01
C MET A 38 -0.34 1.67 -24.48
N ASN A 39 -1.53 1.91 -25.03
CA ASN A 39 -2.73 1.13 -24.70
C ASN A 39 -2.53 -0.36 -25.01
N ILE A 40 -2.70 -1.21 -24.01
CA ILE A 40 -2.42 -2.64 -24.11
C ILE A 40 -3.25 -3.46 -23.12
N ASP A 41 -3.51 -4.72 -23.47
CA ASP A 41 -4.00 -5.78 -22.60
C ASP A 41 -2.90 -6.84 -22.47
N VAL A 42 -2.46 -7.14 -21.25
CA VAL A 42 -1.42 -8.13 -20.99
C VAL A 42 -2.01 -9.32 -20.26
N TYR A 43 -1.71 -10.49 -20.76
CA TYR A 43 -2.11 -11.78 -20.22
C TYR A 43 -0.89 -12.63 -19.95
N TYR A 44 -1.03 -13.62 -19.09
CA TYR A 44 -0.02 -14.65 -18.86
C TYR A 44 -0.66 -16.04 -18.85
N LEU A 45 0.16 -17.06 -19.03
CA LEU A 45 -0.26 -18.44 -18.87
C LEU A 45 0.01 -18.88 -17.44
N ASP A 46 -1.02 -19.36 -16.73
CA ASP A 46 -0.85 -19.93 -15.39
C ASP A 46 -0.19 -21.32 -15.48
N ASP A 47 0.09 -21.90 -14.33
CA ASP A 47 0.79 -23.21 -14.25
C ASP A 47 -0.01 -24.38 -14.87
N THR A 48 -1.28 -24.16 -15.21
CA THR A 48 -2.13 -25.10 -15.96
C THR A 48 -2.21 -24.79 -17.45
N GLY A 49 -1.50 -23.79 -17.93
CA GLY A 49 -1.53 -23.31 -19.32
C GLY A 49 -2.76 -22.49 -19.69
N ARG A 50 -3.57 -22.05 -18.71
CA ARG A 50 -4.74 -21.19 -18.96
C ARG A 50 -4.31 -19.73 -19.00
N GLU A 51 -4.86 -19.01 -19.97
CA GLU A 51 -4.65 -17.58 -20.10
C GLU A 51 -5.37 -16.82 -18.99
N LYS A 52 -4.64 -16.00 -18.26
CA LYS A 52 -5.15 -15.08 -17.23
C LYS A 52 -4.79 -13.65 -17.55
N LEU A 53 -5.69 -12.74 -17.24
CA LEU A 53 -5.46 -11.32 -17.37
C LEU A 53 -4.52 -10.84 -16.26
N LEU A 54 -3.35 -10.31 -16.65
CA LEU A 54 -2.39 -9.68 -15.73
C LEU A 54 -2.74 -8.20 -15.51
N LEU A 55 -2.94 -7.46 -16.61
CA LEU A 55 -3.27 -6.04 -16.53
C LEU A 55 -3.94 -5.53 -17.81
N LYS A 56 -4.64 -4.40 -17.68
CA LYS A 56 -5.04 -3.55 -18.80
C LYS A 56 -4.61 -2.11 -18.54
N TYR A 57 -3.91 -1.54 -19.50
CA TYR A 57 -3.38 -0.19 -19.43
C TYR A 57 -3.97 0.70 -20.52
N ARG A 58 -4.41 1.90 -20.15
CA ARG A 58 -4.96 2.91 -21.04
C ARG A 58 -4.44 4.29 -20.70
N LYS A 59 -3.94 4.98 -21.71
CA LYS A 59 -3.46 6.36 -21.60
C LYS A 59 -4.60 7.35 -21.60
N ASN A 60 -4.42 8.48 -20.89
CA ASN A 60 -5.27 9.66 -20.96
C ASN A 60 -6.78 9.36 -20.69
N GLN A 61 -7.05 8.56 -19.66
CA GLN A 61 -8.44 8.19 -19.31
C GLN A 61 -9.10 9.18 -18.36
N ILE A 62 -8.32 9.98 -17.66
CA ILE A 62 -8.77 10.96 -16.69
C ILE A 62 -8.35 12.33 -17.21
N SER A 63 -9.33 13.25 -17.34
CA SER A 63 -9.05 14.58 -17.85
C SER A 63 -8.17 15.41 -16.92
N ASP A 64 -7.55 16.45 -17.45
CA ASP A 64 -6.69 17.35 -16.68
C ASP A 64 -7.44 18.05 -15.55
N GLU A 65 -8.70 18.44 -15.78
CA GLU A 65 -9.54 19.08 -14.76
C GLU A 65 -9.79 18.13 -13.57
N LEU A 66 -10.04 16.83 -13.83
CA LEU A 66 -10.22 15.84 -12.79
C LEU A 66 -8.89 15.52 -12.09
N CYS A 67 -7.78 15.48 -12.81
CA CYS A 67 -6.45 15.35 -12.23
C CYS A 67 -6.12 16.55 -11.31
N ASP A 68 -6.45 17.77 -11.72
CA ASP A 68 -6.24 18.97 -10.90
C ASP A 68 -7.15 18.97 -9.66
N LEU A 69 -8.39 18.51 -9.79
CA LEU A 69 -9.28 18.30 -8.66
C LEU A 69 -8.68 17.28 -7.66
N GLY A 70 -8.23 16.13 -8.15
CA GLY A 70 -7.55 15.11 -7.33
C GLY A 70 -6.28 15.63 -6.66
N TRP A 71 -5.48 16.42 -7.39
CA TRP A 71 -4.30 17.11 -6.85
C TRP A 71 -4.66 18.03 -5.69
N ASN A 72 -5.59 18.96 -5.89
CA ASN A 72 -5.96 19.95 -4.90
C ASN A 72 -6.56 19.32 -3.64
N SER A 73 -7.34 18.26 -3.81
CA SER A 73 -7.96 17.53 -2.69
C SER A 73 -6.98 16.68 -1.91
N TYR A 74 -5.97 16.08 -2.55
CA TYR A 74 -5.21 14.99 -1.95
C TYR A 74 -3.69 15.18 -1.85
N LYS A 75 -3.12 16.24 -2.42
CA LYS A 75 -1.65 16.46 -2.45
C LYS A 75 -0.98 16.43 -1.06
N THR A 76 -1.69 16.88 -0.03
CA THR A 76 -1.16 16.96 1.35
C THR A 76 -1.35 15.68 2.16
N LEU A 77 -1.98 14.65 1.57
CA LEU A 77 -2.32 13.43 2.28
C LEU A 77 -1.11 12.51 2.48
N ALA A 78 -0.27 12.34 1.46
CA ALA A 78 0.82 11.38 1.49
C ALA A 78 1.94 11.83 2.44
N LYS A 79 1.64 11.72 3.73
CA LYS A 79 2.57 12.01 4.83
C LYS A 79 3.47 10.82 5.10
N PRO A 80 4.64 11.04 5.73
CA PRO A 80 5.50 9.96 6.17
C PRO A 80 4.77 8.98 7.07
N SER A 81 4.84 7.71 6.74
CA SER A 81 4.27 6.61 7.51
C SER A 81 5.24 5.44 7.60
N ARG A 82 5.04 4.58 8.60
CA ARG A 82 5.74 3.30 8.77
C ARG A 82 4.70 2.20 8.86
N GLY A 83 5.02 1.00 8.43
CA GLY A 83 4.07 -0.12 8.45
C GLY A 83 3.55 -0.50 7.08
N ARG A 84 4.28 -0.16 6.01
CA ARG A 84 3.99 -0.59 4.64
C ARG A 84 4.50 -2.00 4.30
N GLY A 85 4.94 -2.74 5.31
CA GLY A 85 5.40 -4.11 5.11
C GLY A 85 6.57 -4.22 4.12
N ALA A 86 6.55 -5.26 3.32
CA ALA A 86 7.58 -5.53 2.33
C ALA A 86 7.74 -4.40 1.30
N SER A 87 6.65 -3.73 0.93
CA SER A 87 6.69 -2.65 -0.06
C SER A 87 7.54 -1.45 0.34
N ALA A 88 7.86 -1.28 1.64
CA ALA A 88 8.76 -0.24 2.12
C ALA A 88 10.24 -0.52 1.85
N GLY A 89 10.56 -1.70 1.34
CA GLY A 89 11.92 -2.11 0.97
C GLY A 89 12.80 -2.57 2.13
N PRO A 90 14.06 -2.91 1.84
CA PRO A 90 15.02 -3.39 2.82
C PRO A 90 15.24 -2.37 3.95
N ILE A 91 15.42 -2.87 5.17
CA ILE A 91 15.77 -2.02 6.31
C ILE A 91 17.24 -1.62 6.19
N HIS A 92 17.49 -0.31 6.23
CA HIS A 92 18.84 0.26 6.11
C HIS A 92 19.64 0.25 7.40
N GLN A 93 18.99 0.00 8.56
CA GLN A 93 19.62 0.07 9.88
C GLN A 93 19.36 -1.23 10.62
N GLU A 94 20.43 -1.98 10.86
CA GLU A 94 20.39 -3.23 11.61
C GLU A 94 20.58 -2.98 13.11
N GLY A 95 19.69 -3.58 13.93
CA GLY A 95 19.84 -3.68 15.38
C GLY A 95 20.06 -2.38 16.13
N GLN A 96 19.70 -1.24 15.57
CA GLN A 96 19.98 0.06 16.19
C GLN A 96 19.01 0.41 17.31
N TYR A 97 19.53 1.10 18.31
CA TYR A 97 18.74 1.73 19.35
C TYR A 97 18.21 3.08 18.85
N PHE A 98 16.88 3.24 18.85
CA PHE A 98 16.25 4.53 18.62
C PHE A 98 15.77 5.09 19.97
N GLY A 99 16.56 5.99 20.54
CA GLY A 99 16.30 6.53 21.86
C GLY A 99 16.27 5.43 22.94
N LYS A 100 15.16 5.34 23.70
CA LYS A 100 15.00 4.37 24.80
C LYS A 100 14.55 2.96 24.35
N ARG A 101 14.36 2.70 23.04
CA ARG A 101 13.82 1.44 22.53
C ARG A 101 14.87 0.67 21.76
N SER A 102 15.06 -0.59 22.12
CA SER A 102 15.85 -1.53 21.32
C SER A 102 15.01 -2.08 20.18
N LEU A 103 15.59 -2.14 19.00
CA LEU A 103 14.98 -2.70 17.81
C LEU A 103 15.67 -4.01 17.44
N VAL A 104 14.91 -4.97 16.97
CA VAL A 104 15.40 -6.24 16.43
C VAL A 104 14.80 -6.48 15.07
N HIS A 105 15.58 -7.05 14.17
CA HIS A 105 15.08 -7.47 12.87
C HIS A 105 14.09 -8.61 13.03
N THR A 106 12.93 -8.47 12.42
CA THR A 106 11.90 -9.50 12.35
C THR A 106 11.83 -10.14 10.98
N LYS A 107 12.23 -9.39 9.94
CA LYS A 107 12.36 -9.79 8.53
C LYS A 107 13.33 -8.82 7.84
N LYS A 108 13.78 -9.14 6.63
CA LYS A 108 14.67 -8.27 5.81
C LYS A 108 14.17 -6.82 5.66
N TRP A 109 12.88 -6.58 5.77
CA TRP A 109 12.23 -5.29 5.53
C TRP A 109 11.43 -4.78 6.76
N SER A 110 11.59 -5.36 7.94
CA SER A 110 10.90 -4.88 9.14
C SER A 110 11.69 -5.11 10.40
N THR A 111 11.47 -4.24 11.41
CA THR A 111 12.00 -4.36 12.76
C THR A 111 10.85 -4.49 13.75
N GLY A 112 11.09 -5.17 14.85
CA GLY A 112 10.24 -5.18 16.03
C GLY A 112 10.90 -4.44 17.18
N TYR A 113 10.15 -4.21 18.25
CA TYR A 113 10.68 -3.68 19.51
C TYR A 113 10.94 -4.81 20.48
N LEU A 114 12.10 -4.75 21.17
CA LEU A 114 12.28 -5.52 22.39
C LEU A 114 11.40 -4.92 23.49
N LYS A 115 10.63 -5.77 24.15
CA LYS A 115 9.96 -5.41 25.40
C LYS A 115 10.99 -5.27 26.51
N PRO A 116 10.69 -4.60 27.64
CA PRO A 116 11.63 -4.47 28.75
C PRO A 116 12.22 -5.81 29.21
N GLU A 117 11.35 -6.82 29.39
CA GLU A 117 11.74 -8.18 29.78
C GLU A 117 12.61 -8.88 28.72
N GLY A 118 12.29 -8.68 27.44
CA GLY A 118 13.08 -9.22 26.34
C GLY A 118 14.45 -8.54 26.20
N LYS A 119 14.55 -7.27 26.58
CA LYS A 119 15.83 -6.55 26.62
C LYS A 119 16.76 -7.12 27.72
N LEU A 120 16.23 -7.30 28.93
CA LEU A 120 16.99 -7.89 30.04
C LEU A 120 17.47 -9.31 29.68
N LEU A 121 16.57 -10.14 29.16
CA LEU A 121 16.92 -11.50 28.73
C LEU A 121 17.99 -11.48 27.62
N LYS A 122 17.91 -10.57 26.65
CA LYS A 122 18.93 -10.44 25.63
C LYS A 122 20.29 -10.06 26.23
N GLU A 123 20.32 -9.09 27.13
CA GLU A 123 21.56 -8.67 27.83
C GLU A 123 22.21 -9.83 28.63
N GLU A 124 21.39 -10.68 29.25
CA GLU A 124 21.85 -11.90 29.92
C GLU A 124 22.44 -12.92 28.95
N LEU A 125 21.72 -13.17 27.81
CA LEU A 125 22.16 -14.14 26.81
C LEU A 125 23.41 -13.66 26.04
N ASP A 126 23.58 -12.37 25.85
CA ASP A 126 24.79 -11.79 25.22
C ASP A 126 26.08 -12.12 25.97
N LEU A 127 25.99 -12.30 27.29
CA LEU A 127 27.13 -12.66 28.13
C LEU A 127 27.53 -14.14 28.08
N LEU A 128 26.66 -15.00 27.59
CA LEU A 128 26.89 -16.44 27.52
C LEU A 128 27.76 -16.82 26.29
N THR A 129 28.34 -18.01 26.31
CA THR A 129 28.99 -18.57 25.13
C THR A 129 27.97 -18.99 24.07
N LEU A 130 28.41 -19.22 22.83
CA LEU A 130 27.53 -19.74 21.77
C LEU A 130 26.91 -21.10 22.14
N GLU A 131 27.70 -21.97 22.75
CA GLU A 131 27.23 -23.30 23.17
C GLU A 131 26.19 -23.23 24.29
N ASP A 132 26.38 -22.32 25.27
CA ASP A 132 25.37 -22.11 26.32
C ASP A 132 24.05 -21.59 25.75
N VAL A 133 24.13 -20.66 24.75
CA VAL A 133 22.96 -20.12 24.10
C VAL A 133 22.25 -21.20 23.29
N LYS A 134 22.98 -22.10 22.61
CA LYS A 134 22.41 -23.28 21.95
C LYS A 134 21.73 -24.22 22.93
N GLY A 135 22.36 -24.47 24.10
CA GLY A 135 21.76 -25.27 25.15
C GLY A 135 20.42 -24.72 25.63
N LYS A 136 20.35 -23.39 25.88
CA LYS A 136 19.10 -22.71 26.25
C LYS A 136 18.05 -22.75 25.13
N ALA A 137 18.46 -22.68 23.89
CA ALA A 137 17.53 -22.82 22.75
C ALA A 137 16.92 -24.25 22.71
N LEU A 138 17.73 -25.26 22.95
CA LEU A 138 17.29 -26.65 23.02
C LEU A 138 16.30 -26.89 24.18
N GLU A 139 16.55 -26.31 25.36
CA GLU A 139 15.61 -26.37 26.49
C GLU A 139 14.23 -25.80 26.17
N LEU A 140 14.17 -24.83 25.26
CA LEU A 140 12.94 -24.19 24.79
C LEU A 140 12.38 -24.82 23.49
N GLU A 141 12.89 -25.97 23.10
CA GLU A 141 12.51 -26.68 21.88
C GLU A 141 12.67 -25.82 20.60
N ILE A 142 13.64 -24.89 20.60
CA ILE A 142 13.92 -24.02 19.45
C ILE A 142 14.89 -24.76 18.53
N VAL A 143 14.47 -24.90 17.27
CA VAL A 143 15.33 -25.45 16.21
C VAL A 143 16.45 -24.49 15.90
N VAL A 144 17.70 -24.91 16.09
CA VAL A 144 18.91 -24.18 15.71
C VAL A 144 19.47 -24.80 14.44
N LYS A 145 19.74 -23.99 13.42
CA LYS A 145 20.37 -24.43 12.17
C LYS A 145 21.89 -24.31 12.29
N ASP A 146 22.61 -25.08 11.47
CA ASP A 146 24.10 -25.08 11.50
C ASP A 146 24.71 -23.71 11.16
N ASP A 147 24.02 -22.91 10.35
CA ASP A 147 24.44 -21.58 9.92
C ASP A 147 23.87 -20.43 10.78
N ASP A 148 23.11 -20.75 11.85
CA ASP A 148 22.58 -19.72 12.75
C ASP A 148 23.70 -19.08 13.58
N THR A 149 23.78 -17.75 13.49
CA THR A 149 24.67 -16.97 14.37
C THR A 149 24.12 -16.90 15.79
N LYS A 150 24.99 -16.60 16.77
CA LYS A 150 24.60 -16.39 18.18
C LYS A 150 23.43 -15.40 18.28
N ASP A 151 23.47 -14.30 17.53
CA ASP A 151 22.40 -13.26 17.53
C ASP A 151 21.05 -13.80 17.03
N ILE A 152 21.06 -14.67 16.02
CA ILE A 152 19.85 -15.31 15.49
C ILE A 152 19.25 -16.24 16.55
N ILE A 153 20.07 -17.02 17.24
CA ILE A 153 19.62 -17.93 18.28
C ILE A 153 19.05 -17.14 19.47
N ILE A 154 19.75 -16.11 19.93
CA ILE A 154 19.29 -15.20 20.99
C ILE A 154 17.94 -14.57 20.61
N TYR A 155 17.81 -14.08 19.37
CA TYR A 155 16.55 -13.52 18.89
C TYR A 155 15.41 -14.54 18.96
N ASN A 156 15.66 -15.78 18.56
CA ASN A 156 14.65 -16.84 18.59
C ASN A 156 14.25 -17.18 20.04
N ILE A 157 15.18 -17.21 20.98
CA ILE A 157 14.91 -17.39 22.41
C ILE A 157 14.04 -16.25 22.94
N VAL A 158 14.44 -15.00 22.73
CA VAL A 158 13.71 -13.81 23.19
C VAL A 158 12.31 -13.75 22.58
N LYS A 159 12.16 -14.17 21.33
CA LYS A 159 10.86 -14.26 20.66
C LYS A 159 9.98 -15.35 21.24
N ALA A 160 10.52 -16.55 21.49
CA ALA A 160 9.79 -17.68 22.06
C ALA A 160 9.28 -17.35 23.47
N THR A 161 10.05 -16.60 24.26
CA THR A 161 9.69 -16.10 25.60
C THR A 161 8.82 -14.84 25.57
N ASN A 162 8.24 -14.50 24.42
CA ASN A 162 7.38 -13.31 24.24
C ASN A 162 8.06 -11.96 24.53
N GLY A 163 9.39 -11.92 24.54
CA GLY A 163 10.19 -10.71 24.78
C GLY A 163 10.25 -9.73 23.59
N VAL A 164 9.66 -10.10 22.42
CA VAL A 164 9.57 -9.24 21.22
C VAL A 164 8.14 -8.78 21.02
N SER A 165 7.96 -7.49 20.74
CA SER A 165 6.65 -6.92 20.37
C SER A 165 6.18 -7.47 19.02
N SER A 166 4.89 -7.69 18.89
CA SER A 166 4.25 -7.97 17.58
C SER A 166 4.24 -6.77 16.63
N MET A 167 4.50 -5.57 17.16
CA MET A 167 4.55 -4.34 16.39
C MET A 167 5.80 -4.30 15.54
N LYS A 168 5.62 -4.14 14.24
CA LYS A 168 6.69 -4.02 13.25
C LYS A 168 6.76 -2.60 12.71
N ILE A 169 7.96 -2.13 12.47
CA ILE A 169 8.22 -0.85 11.80
C ILE A 169 9.06 -1.10 10.55
N ASN A 170 8.73 -0.34 9.52
CA ASN A 170 9.40 -0.37 8.22
C ASN A 170 10.12 0.95 7.96
N ASN A 171 10.79 1.06 6.82
CA ASN A 171 11.27 2.35 6.33
C ASN A 171 10.13 3.37 6.30
N GLN A 172 10.47 4.61 6.56
CA GLN A 172 9.53 5.71 6.46
C GLN A 172 9.30 6.07 4.99
N VAL A 173 8.04 6.05 4.57
CA VAL A 173 7.63 6.37 3.20
C VAL A 173 6.40 7.28 3.22
N ALA A 174 6.27 8.15 2.22
CA ALA A 174 5.12 9.04 2.12
C ALA A 174 3.92 8.31 1.50
N SER A 175 3.11 7.68 2.35
CA SER A 175 2.00 6.82 1.93
C SER A 175 0.91 6.76 2.99
N ASN A 176 -0.32 7.14 2.62
CA ASN A 176 -1.48 7.08 3.50
C ASN A 176 -2.76 6.74 2.73
N PRO A 177 -3.76 6.16 3.39
CA PRO A 177 -5.03 5.83 2.77
C PRO A 177 -6.13 6.86 3.04
N ILE A 178 -7.10 6.89 2.12
CA ILE A 178 -8.43 7.46 2.31
C ILE A 178 -9.51 6.37 2.25
N GLY A 179 -10.73 6.70 2.68
CA GLY A 179 -11.86 5.77 2.75
C GLY A 179 -11.95 5.09 4.11
N PHE A 180 -12.05 3.77 4.12
CA PHE A 180 -12.39 2.99 5.29
C PHE A 180 -11.34 1.93 5.62
N TYR A 181 -11.28 1.57 6.90
CA TYR A 181 -10.53 0.45 7.44
C TYR A 181 -11.45 -0.53 8.15
N GLU A 182 -11.11 -1.79 8.07
CA GLU A 182 -11.65 -2.85 8.91
C GLU A 182 -11.27 -2.67 10.38
N GLU A 183 -11.88 -3.49 11.26
CA GLU A 183 -11.51 -3.60 12.66
C GLU A 183 -10.01 -3.88 12.82
N SER A 184 -9.38 -3.19 13.76
CA SER A 184 -8.02 -3.48 14.21
C SER A 184 -8.06 -4.25 15.51
N LYS A 185 -7.67 -5.51 15.47
CA LYS A 185 -7.53 -6.37 16.67
C LYS A 185 -6.25 -6.09 17.44
N ASN A 186 -5.33 -5.33 16.84
CA ASN A 186 -4.05 -4.97 17.46
C ASN A 186 -4.24 -3.79 18.40
N PHE A 187 -3.25 -3.56 19.22
CA PHE A 187 -2.98 -2.53 20.20
C PHE A 187 -4.11 -1.55 20.61
N ALA A 188 -4.91 -1.05 19.69
CA ALA A 188 -5.96 -0.06 19.99
C ALA A 188 -7.39 -0.64 19.95
N LYS A 189 -7.59 -1.92 19.56
CA LYS A 189 -8.93 -2.56 19.41
C LYS A 189 -9.95 -1.62 18.73
N LEU A 190 -9.53 -0.97 17.64
CA LEU A 190 -10.37 0.01 16.94
C LEU A 190 -11.41 -0.70 16.09
N PRO A 191 -12.68 -0.25 16.08
CA PRO A 191 -13.71 -0.79 15.22
C PRO A 191 -13.46 -0.47 13.74
N CYS A 192 -14.36 -0.93 12.87
CA CYS A 192 -14.41 -0.50 11.48
C CYS A 192 -14.59 1.02 11.42
N ARG A 193 -13.83 1.73 10.59
CA ARG A 193 -13.69 3.19 10.73
C ARG A 193 -13.27 3.91 9.46
N LEU A 194 -13.52 5.20 9.44
CA LEU A 194 -12.85 6.11 8.49
C LEU A 194 -11.34 6.11 8.72
N THR A 195 -10.58 6.22 7.64
CA THR A 195 -9.14 6.52 7.74
C THR A 195 -8.93 7.89 8.39
N HIS A 196 -7.75 8.10 8.96
CA HIS A 196 -7.45 9.36 9.67
C HIS A 196 -7.69 10.59 8.80
N PHE A 197 -7.17 10.61 7.58
CA PHE A 197 -7.37 11.75 6.68
C PHE A 197 -8.84 11.97 6.34
N THR A 198 -9.56 10.91 5.95
CA THR A 198 -10.98 11.03 5.59
C THR A 198 -11.78 11.63 6.73
N ARG A 199 -11.48 11.26 7.97
CA ARG A 199 -12.14 11.81 9.14
C ARG A 199 -11.78 13.28 9.42
N THR A 200 -10.49 13.63 9.31
CA THR A 200 -9.99 14.97 9.69
C THR A 200 -10.07 16.00 8.57
N ASN A 201 -10.12 15.56 7.31
CA ASN A 201 -10.21 16.41 6.12
C ASN A 201 -11.40 16.01 5.24
N TYR A 202 -12.55 15.83 5.88
CA TYR A 202 -13.74 15.29 5.24
C TYR A 202 -14.20 16.10 4.02
N ASP A 203 -14.12 17.43 4.11
CA ASP A 203 -14.53 18.33 3.02
C ASP A 203 -13.62 18.13 1.79
N LYS A 204 -12.30 18.04 1.98
CA LYS A 204 -11.36 17.71 0.90
C LYS A 204 -11.61 16.32 0.31
N TYR A 205 -11.93 15.36 1.17
CA TYR A 205 -12.30 14.03 0.70
C TYR A 205 -13.55 14.07 -0.19
N GLN A 206 -14.57 14.82 0.21
CA GLN A 206 -15.80 14.99 -0.57
C GLN A 206 -15.55 15.71 -1.90
N GLU A 207 -14.77 16.80 -1.89
CA GLU A 207 -14.39 17.54 -3.09
C GLU A 207 -13.69 16.66 -4.12
N GLY A 208 -12.81 15.76 -3.68
CA GLY A 208 -12.06 14.86 -4.56
C GLY A 208 -12.82 13.64 -5.06
N LEU A 209 -14.04 13.37 -4.57
CA LEU A 209 -14.81 12.17 -4.98
C LEU A 209 -15.04 12.05 -6.49
N PRO A 210 -15.31 13.12 -7.26
CA PRO A 210 -15.48 12.98 -8.72
C PRO A 210 -14.26 12.37 -9.42
N PHE A 211 -13.04 12.69 -8.97
CA PHE A 211 -11.82 12.06 -9.47
C PHE A 211 -11.81 10.54 -9.20
N ILE A 212 -12.14 10.14 -7.97
CA ILE A 212 -12.19 8.72 -7.58
C ILE A 212 -13.28 7.97 -8.33
N GLN A 213 -14.46 8.59 -8.51
CA GLN A 213 -15.57 8.02 -9.26
C GLN A 213 -15.21 7.82 -10.73
N LYS A 214 -14.39 8.71 -11.30
CA LYS A 214 -13.86 8.54 -12.65
C LYS A 214 -12.96 7.31 -12.78
N ILE A 215 -12.09 7.05 -11.79
CA ILE A 215 -11.26 5.83 -11.72
C ILE A 215 -12.17 4.59 -11.73
N ASN A 216 -13.23 4.59 -10.91
CA ASN A 216 -14.21 3.51 -10.88
C ASN A 216 -14.92 3.30 -12.22
N GLN A 217 -15.25 4.40 -12.93
CA GLN A 217 -15.86 4.31 -14.28
C GLN A 217 -14.88 3.69 -15.29
N CYS A 218 -13.58 4.01 -15.20
CA CYS A 218 -12.55 3.39 -16.03
C CYS A 218 -12.46 1.88 -15.76
N PHE A 219 -12.47 1.46 -14.51
CA PHE A 219 -12.50 0.05 -14.12
C PHE A 219 -13.73 -0.66 -14.68
N LYS A 220 -14.93 -0.10 -14.45
CA LYS A 220 -16.19 -0.64 -14.96
C LYS A 220 -16.17 -0.84 -16.48
N LYS A 221 -15.63 0.14 -17.22
CA LYS A 221 -15.53 0.08 -18.68
C LYS A 221 -14.51 -0.95 -19.17
N LEU A 222 -13.39 -1.08 -18.45
CA LEU A 222 -12.24 -1.84 -18.92
C LEU A 222 -12.31 -3.33 -18.54
N ILE A 223 -12.80 -3.64 -17.34
CA ILE A 223 -12.93 -5.02 -16.82
C ILE A 223 -14.30 -5.17 -16.14
N PRO A 224 -15.42 -5.16 -16.92
CA PRO A 224 -16.76 -5.11 -16.37
C PRO A 224 -17.12 -6.27 -15.44
N GLU A 225 -16.63 -7.49 -15.72
CA GLU A 225 -16.92 -8.66 -14.91
C GLU A 225 -16.28 -8.57 -13.51
N SER A 226 -14.99 -8.23 -13.43
CA SER A 226 -14.31 -8.05 -12.13
C SER A 226 -14.88 -6.86 -11.37
N HIS A 227 -15.20 -5.75 -12.08
CA HIS A 227 -15.88 -4.61 -11.46
C HIS A 227 -17.23 -5.02 -10.85
N LYS A 228 -18.04 -5.80 -11.58
CA LYS A 228 -19.35 -6.28 -11.09
C LYS A 228 -19.21 -7.13 -9.84
N LYS A 229 -18.27 -8.06 -9.82
CA LYS A 229 -17.98 -8.90 -8.64
C LYS A 229 -17.55 -8.05 -7.44
N GLN A 230 -16.61 -7.14 -7.66
CA GLN A 230 -16.12 -6.24 -6.61
C GLN A 230 -17.20 -5.28 -6.11
N LEU A 231 -18.06 -4.75 -6.98
CA LEU A 231 -19.19 -3.90 -6.61
C LEU A 231 -20.21 -4.69 -5.78
N CYS A 232 -20.55 -5.89 -6.19
CA CYS A 232 -21.46 -6.76 -5.44
C CYS A 232 -20.92 -7.00 -4.03
N LYS A 233 -19.63 -7.33 -3.91
CA LYS A 233 -18.97 -7.55 -2.61
C LYS A 233 -18.91 -6.27 -1.76
N ALA A 234 -18.58 -5.14 -2.34
CA ALA A 234 -18.55 -3.85 -1.65
C ALA A 234 -19.93 -3.44 -1.13
N SER A 235 -20.99 -3.74 -1.90
CA SER A 235 -22.37 -3.40 -1.56
C SER A 235 -22.93 -4.17 -0.36
N GLU A 236 -22.32 -5.31 0.03
CA GLU A 236 -22.68 -6.01 1.28
C GLU A 236 -22.45 -5.10 2.51
N LYS A 237 -21.52 -4.15 2.41
CA LYS A 237 -21.18 -3.18 3.47
C LYS A 237 -21.18 -1.75 2.88
N CYS A 238 -22.30 -1.34 2.29
CA CYS A 238 -22.40 -0.08 1.56
C CYS A 238 -22.00 1.16 2.39
N HIS A 239 -22.19 1.13 3.70
CA HIS A 239 -21.77 2.17 4.63
C HIS A 239 -20.23 2.28 4.82
N LEU A 240 -19.47 1.29 4.33
CA LEU A 240 -18.02 1.24 4.32
C LEU A 240 -17.45 1.28 2.89
N GLN A 241 -18.25 1.73 1.96
CA GLN A 241 -17.93 1.87 0.54
C GLN A 241 -17.71 3.35 0.20
N ILE A 242 -16.68 3.66 -0.58
CA ILE A 242 -16.49 5.02 -1.09
C ILE A 242 -17.65 5.33 -2.05
N PRO A 243 -18.36 6.44 -1.87
CA PRO A 243 -19.61 6.74 -2.59
C PRO A 243 -19.51 6.57 -4.10
N LYS A 244 -20.47 5.82 -4.70
CA LYS A 244 -20.58 5.54 -6.14
C LYS A 244 -19.38 4.84 -6.75
N THR A 245 -18.64 4.03 -5.96
CA THR A 245 -17.50 3.22 -6.43
C THR A 245 -17.64 1.78 -5.95
N CYS A 246 -16.79 0.88 -6.42
CA CYS A 246 -16.61 -0.46 -5.87
C CYS A 246 -15.42 -0.55 -4.91
N PHE A 247 -14.94 0.57 -4.39
CA PHE A 247 -13.77 0.67 -3.53
C PHE A 247 -14.16 0.94 -2.07
N SER A 248 -13.41 0.40 -1.14
CA SER A 248 -13.47 0.78 0.27
C SER A 248 -12.32 1.69 0.67
N THR A 249 -11.18 1.56 0.00
CA THR A 249 -9.93 2.20 0.39
C THR A 249 -9.11 2.61 -0.83
N ILE A 250 -8.41 3.72 -0.71
CA ILE A 250 -7.44 4.16 -1.71
C ILE A 250 -6.16 4.49 -0.98
N THR A 251 -5.06 3.88 -1.40
CA THR A 251 -3.72 4.26 -0.93
C THR A 251 -3.17 5.34 -1.84
N ILE A 252 -2.72 6.45 -1.24
CA ILE A 252 -2.08 7.55 -1.94
C ILE A 252 -0.61 7.60 -1.53
N ASN A 253 0.27 7.51 -2.51
CA ASN A 253 1.72 7.52 -2.33
C ASN A 253 2.32 8.75 -3.01
N ARG A 254 3.34 9.37 -2.39
CA ARG A 254 4.10 10.48 -2.97
C ARG A 254 5.56 10.05 -3.13
N ASN A 255 6.06 10.09 -4.36
CA ASN A 255 7.44 9.75 -4.72
C ASN A 255 7.91 8.43 -4.06
N PHE A 256 6.98 7.50 -3.89
CA PHE A 256 7.25 6.25 -3.19
C PHE A 256 7.60 5.13 -4.19
N ARG A 257 8.88 4.73 -4.18
CA ARG A 257 9.34 3.51 -4.83
C ARG A 257 8.94 2.31 -3.97
N THR A 258 7.99 1.51 -4.43
CA THR A 258 7.65 0.27 -3.74
C THR A 258 8.65 -0.83 -4.09
N ALA A 259 9.06 -1.61 -3.08
CA ALA A 259 9.81 -2.85 -3.29
C ALA A 259 8.87 -4.00 -3.66
N LEU A 260 9.41 -5.14 -4.03
CA LEU A 260 8.64 -6.31 -4.46
C LEU A 260 7.67 -6.78 -3.38
N HIS A 261 6.39 -6.85 -3.72
CA HIS A 261 5.32 -7.28 -2.82
C HIS A 261 4.10 -7.78 -3.59
N ARG A 262 3.14 -8.32 -2.85
CA ARG A 262 1.77 -8.60 -3.31
C ARG A 262 0.79 -7.98 -2.33
N ASP A 263 -0.36 -7.52 -2.80
CA ASP A 263 -1.40 -6.94 -1.97
C ASP A 263 -2.33 -8.03 -1.40
N ALA A 264 -1.89 -8.64 -0.29
CA ALA A 264 -2.58 -9.77 0.34
C ALA A 264 -3.90 -9.39 1.03
N GLY A 265 -4.20 -8.11 1.17
CA GLY A 265 -5.41 -7.61 1.86
C GLY A 265 -6.56 -7.23 0.94
N ASP A 266 -6.37 -7.30 -0.37
CA ASP A 266 -7.34 -6.90 -1.37
C ASP A 266 -8.30 -8.05 -1.70
N PHE A 267 -9.49 -7.69 -2.19
CA PHE A 267 -10.51 -8.66 -2.60
C PHE A 267 -9.96 -9.55 -3.73
N LYS A 268 -9.99 -10.88 -3.52
CA LYS A 268 -9.31 -11.85 -4.39
C LYS A 268 -9.78 -11.87 -5.84
N GLU A 269 -11.06 -11.59 -6.10
CA GLU A 269 -11.63 -11.55 -7.44
C GLU A 269 -11.63 -10.14 -8.04
N GLY A 270 -11.07 -9.16 -7.29
CA GLY A 270 -10.93 -7.77 -7.69
C GLY A 270 -9.64 -7.51 -8.45
N PHE A 271 -9.46 -6.25 -8.79
CA PHE A 271 -8.25 -5.71 -9.40
C PHE A 271 -7.81 -4.46 -8.64
N GLY A 272 -6.50 -4.27 -8.53
CA GLY A 272 -5.94 -2.98 -8.14
C GLY A 272 -6.10 -2.00 -9.30
N ASN A 273 -6.53 -0.78 -8.97
CA ASN A 273 -6.79 0.26 -9.96
C ASN A 273 -5.87 1.44 -9.66
N LEU A 274 -4.91 1.69 -10.54
CA LEU A 274 -3.86 2.68 -10.34
C LEU A 274 -4.00 3.81 -11.36
N THR A 275 -3.86 5.04 -10.89
CA THR A 275 -3.65 6.23 -11.71
C THR A 275 -2.60 7.13 -11.07
N VAL A 276 -2.05 8.05 -11.86
CA VAL A 276 -1.00 8.96 -11.44
C VAL A 276 -1.44 10.41 -11.67
N ILE A 277 -1.14 11.26 -10.70
CA ILE A 277 -1.10 12.71 -10.86
C ILE A 277 0.33 13.16 -10.61
N GLU A 278 0.86 14.02 -11.48
CA GLU A 278 2.24 14.45 -11.39
C GLU A 278 2.41 15.95 -11.62
N ARG A 279 3.46 16.49 -11.03
CA ARG A 279 3.97 17.84 -11.24
C ARG A 279 5.47 17.76 -11.41
N GLY A 280 6.01 18.52 -12.38
CA GLY A 280 7.43 18.47 -12.69
C GLY A 280 7.81 17.34 -13.64
N LYS A 281 9.12 17.22 -13.85
CA LYS A 281 9.73 16.22 -14.74
C LYS A 281 10.52 15.19 -13.93
N TYR A 282 10.37 13.93 -14.27
CA TYR A 282 11.11 12.81 -13.69
C TYR A 282 11.09 11.62 -14.64
N HIS A 283 11.95 10.66 -14.40
CA HIS A 283 12.06 9.40 -15.11
C HIS A 283 11.84 8.22 -14.16
N GLY A 284 11.66 7.03 -14.71
CA GLY A 284 11.43 5.83 -13.94
C GLY A 284 10.07 5.80 -13.23
N GLY A 285 10.00 5.13 -12.09
CA GLY A 285 8.77 4.94 -11.33
C GLY A 285 7.79 4.00 -12.03
N TYR A 286 8.28 3.18 -12.96
CA TYR A 286 7.46 2.22 -13.72
C TYR A 286 6.87 1.19 -12.79
N THR A 287 5.61 0.83 -13.00
CA THR A 287 4.97 -0.29 -12.31
C THR A 287 5.39 -1.58 -12.98
N CYS A 288 6.15 -2.41 -12.28
CA CYS A 288 6.79 -3.59 -12.84
C CYS A 288 6.24 -4.88 -12.27
N PHE A 289 6.23 -5.91 -13.12
CA PHE A 289 5.95 -7.29 -12.79
C PHE A 289 7.20 -8.13 -13.11
N PRO A 290 8.18 -8.20 -12.17
CA PRO A 290 9.48 -8.80 -12.46
C PRO A 290 9.39 -10.27 -12.84
N GLN A 291 8.42 -11.02 -12.30
CA GLN A 291 8.22 -12.43 -12.67
C GLN A 291 7.90 -12.60 -14.17
N PHE A 292 7.41 -11.56 -14.82
CA PHE A 292 7.09 -11.55 -16.25
C PHE A 292 8.00 -10.62 -17.05
N GLY A 293 8.97 -9.97 -16.42
CA GLY A 293 9.95 -9.09 -17.04
C GLY A 293 9.36 -7.87 -17.75
N ILE A 294 8.22 -7.34 -17.29
CA ILE A 294 7.55 -6.19 -17.89
C ILE A 294 7.44 -4.99 -16.92
N GLY A 295 7.47 -3.79 -17.50
CA GLY A 295 7.25 -2.53 -16.81
C GLY A 295 6.27 -1.63 -17.57
N ILE A 296 5.45 -0.89 -16.84
CA ILE A 296 4.42 0.00 -17.38
C ILE A 296 4.71 1.43 -16.95
N ASP A 297 4.84 2.34 -17.90
CA ASP A 297 5.04 3.77 -17.67
C ASP A 297 3.70 4.49 -17.47
N VAL A 298 3.18 4.45 -16.24
CA VAL A 298 1.92 5.10 -15.90
C VAL A 298 2.16 6.56 -15.54
N ARG A 299 1.60 7.46 -16.33
CA ARG A 299 1.75 8.92 -16.22
C ARG A 299 0.42 9.60 -15.89
N ARG A 300 0.45 10.93 -15.80
CA ARG A 300 -0.71 11.76 -15.45
C ARG A 300 -1.95 11.39 -16.28
N GLY A 301 -3.04 11.08 -15.60
CA GLY A 301 -4.32 10.77 -16.21
C GLY A 301 -4.44 9.40 -16.87
N ASP A 302 -3.37 8.60 -16.87
CA ASP A 302 -3.40 7.23 -17.32
C ASP A 302 -4.14 6.34 -16.32
N PHE A 303 -4.63 5.20 -16.79
CA PHE A 303 -5.32 4.22 -15.97
C PHE A 303 -4.74 2.81 -16.18
N LEU A 304 -4.36 2.18 -15.07
CA LEU A 304 -3.89 0.81 -15.02
C LEU A 304 -4.78 0.00 -14.09
N ALA A 305 -5.44 -1.03 -14.62
CA ALA A 305 -6.06 -2.09 -13.83
C ALA A 305 -5.14 -3.30 -13.87
N MET A 306 -4.76 -3.83 -12.70
CA MET A 306 -3.76 -4.91 -12.60
C MET A 306 -4.14 -5.93 -11.54
N ASP A 307 -3.72 -7.18 -11.76
CA ASP A 307 -3.79 -8.22 -10.73
C ASP A 307 -2.73 -7.97 -9.67
N VAL A 308 -3.15 -7.38 -8.55
CA VAL A 308 -2.27 -7.04 -7.42
C VAL A 308 -1.86 -8.26 -6.57
N HIS A 309 -2.43 -9.44 -6.84
CA HIS A 309 -2.05 -10.69 -6.21
C HIS A 309 -0.80 -11.30 -6.86
N GLU A 310 -0.42 -10.83 -8.06
CA GLU A 310 0.87 -11.11 -8.68
C GLU A 310 1.95 -10.18 -8.13
N TRP A 311 3.20 -10.66 -8.14
CA TRP A 311 4.35 -9.91 -7.63
C TRP A 311 4.61 -8.64 -8.43
N HIS A 312 4.60 -7.50 -7.76
CA HIS A 312 4.81 -6.21 -8.39
C HIS A 312 5.68 -5.26 -7.55
N THR A 313 6.24 -4.25 -8.20
CA THR A 313 7.21 -3.30 -7.64
C THR A 313 7.23 -2.02 -8.48
N ASN A 314 8.01 -1.01 -8.07
CA ASN A 314 8.33 0.14 -8.90
C ASN A 314 9.84 0.26 -9.11
N THR A 315 10.26 0.68 -10.32
CA THR A 315 11.64 1.09 -10.59
C THR A 315 12.00 2.37 -9.82
N PRO A 316 13.30 2.73 -9.72
CA PRO A 316 13.72 4.02 -9.18
C PRO A 316 13.00 5.18 -9.86
N ILE A 317 12.80 6.27 -9.11
CA ILE A 317 12.35 7.56 -9.63
C ILE A 317 13.55 8.49 -9.56
N TYR A 318 13.88 9.17 -10.65
CA TYR A 318 15.05 10.05 -10.71
C TYR A 318 14.83 11.24 -11.65
N GLU A 319 15.68 12.26 -11.49
CA GLU A 319 15.72 13.47 -12.30
C GLU A 319 17.03 13.52 -13.07
N THR A 320 17.01 13.97 -14.32
CA THR A 320 18.20 14.43 -15.03
C THR A 320 18.60 15.82 -14.56
N GLU A 321 19.79 16.30 -14.94
CA GLU A 321 20.20 17.68 -14.63
C GLU A 321 19.28 18.70 -15.31
N GLU A 322 18.79 18.42 -16.51
CA GLU A 322 17.81 19.29 -17.21
C GLU A 322 16.47 19.30 -16.47
N ASP A 323 16.02 18.16 -15.94
CA ASP A 323 14.81 18.09 -15.15
C ASP A 323 14.93 18.89 -13.86
N LYS A 324 16.07 18.82 -13.17
CA LYS A 324 16.33 19.61 -11.96
C LYS A 324 16.24 21.12 -12.22
N VAL A 325 16.80 21.59 -13.34
CA VAL A 325 16.70 23.00 -13.76
C VAL A 325 15.25 23.41 -13.96
N PHE A 326 14.47 22.59 -14.67
CA PHE A 326 13.05 22.85 -14.84
C PHE A 326 12.29 22.79 -13.50
N ASN A 327 12.52 21.74 -12.71
CA ASN A 327 11.81 21.52 -11.45
C ASN A 327 12.13 22.58 -10.40
N ALA A 328 13.32 23.19 -10.45
CA ALA A 328 13.67 24.32 -9.57
C ALA A 328 12.75 25.54 -9.76
N THR A 329 12.08 25.68 -10.91
CA THR A 329 11.12 26.77 -11.18
C THR A 329 9.73 26.51 -10.59
N LEU A 330 9.47 25.26 -10.11
CA LEU A 330 8.16 24.89 -9.57
C LEU A 330 7.97 25.46 -8.16
N GLU A 331 6.71 25.80 -7.86
CA GLU A 331 6.30 26.17 -6.51
C GLU A 331 6.56 25.00 -5.53
N ASP A 332 7.09 25.32 -4.36
CA ASP A 332 7.28 24.35 -3.28
C ASP A 332 5.97 24.12 -2.54
N VAL A 333 5.22 23.12 -3.00
CA VAL A 333 3.88 22.80 -2.48
C VAL A 333 3.89 22.29 -1.04
N PHE A 334 5.04 21.81 -0.56
CA PHE A 334 5.15 21.13 0.74
C PHE A 334 5.97 21.93 1.76
N LYS A 335 6.57 23.04 1.38
CA LYS A 335 7.49 23.85 2.21
C LYS A 335 6.89 24.22 3.57
N ASP A 336 5.64 24.63 3.58
CA ASP A 336 4.95 25.13 4.78
C ASP A 336 4.01 24.08 5.40
N ASN A 337 4.12 22.82 4.98
CA ASN A 337 3.30 21.75 5.54
C ASN A 337 4.12 20.89 6.51
N PRO A 338 4.12 21.19 7.84
CA PRO A 338 4.90 20.48 8.84
C PRO A 338 4.50 18.99 8.96
N ASP A 339 3.31 18.65 8.49
CA ASP A 339 2.79 17.28 8.51
C ASP A 339 3.39 16.40 7.42
N VAL A 340 4.05 16.95 6.41
CA VAL A 340 4.65 16.19 5.31
C VAL A 340 5.96 15.52 5.76
N GLY A 341 6.61 16.02 6.81
CA GLY A 341 7.90 15.52 7.29
C GLY A 341 9.02 15.76 6.27
N THR A 342 10.11 15.02 6.41
CA THR A 342 11.32 15.18 5.57
C THR A 342 11.37 14.23 4.38
N VAL A 343 10.44 13.27 4.27
CA VAL A 343 10.45 12.28 3.17
C VAL A 343 9.97 12.91 1.88
N GLY A 344 10.85 13.00 0.87
CA GLY A 344 10.54 13.53 -0.45
C GLY A 344 10.25 15.02 -0.49
N ILE A 345 10.79 15.81 0.45
CA ILE A 345 10.68 17.28 0.41
C ILE A 345 11.79 17.93 -0.43
N TYR A 346 12.84 17.19 -0.71
CA TYR A 346 13.99 17.69 -1.47
C TYR A 346 13.72 17.66 -2.99
N GLU A 347 12.90 16.71 -3.43
CA GLU A 347 12.49 16.64 -4.81
C GLU A 347 11.43 17.68 -5.09
N LYS A 348 11.63 18.50 -6.12
CA LYS A 348 10.65 19.50 -6.57
C LYS A 348 9.57 18.87 -7.45
N TYR A 349 9.86 17.76 -8.13
CA TYR A 349 8.82 17.00 -8.79
C TYR A 349 7.94 16.26 -7.78
N THR A 350 6.72 15.98 -8.16
CA THR A 350 5.82 15.19 -7.35
C THR A 350 5.09 14.18 -8.23
N ARG A 351 5.18 12.90 -7.85
CA ARG A 351 4.39 11.80 -8.40
C ARG A 351 3.45 11.29 -7.31
N LEU A 352 2.16 11.56 -7.45
CA LEU A 352 1.12 10.98 -6.59
C LEU A 352 0.52 9.77 -7.30
N THR A 353 0.58 8.59 -6.69
CA THR A 353 -0.13 7.41 -7.15
C THR A 353 -1.34 7.15 -6.30
N PHE A 354 -2.44 6.82 -6.95
CA PHE A 354 -3.71 6.44 -6.33
C PHE A 354 -3.97 4.98 -6.64
N VAL A 355 -3.92 4.14 -5.62
CA VAL A 355 -4.21 2.70 -5.74
C VAL A 355 -5.56 2.45 -5.08
N CYS A 356 -6.58 2.15 -5.90
CA CYS A 356 -7.98 2.01 -5.48
C CYS A 356 -8.35 0.52 -5.43
N TYR A 357 -8.89 0.07 -4.31
CA TYR A 357 -9.20 -1.33 -4.06
C TYR A 357 -10.33 -1.54 -3.06
N LEU A 358 -10.83 -2.77 -2.98
CA LEU A 358 -11.73 -3.24 -1.93
C LEU A 358 -10.93 -4.10 -0.94
N ARG A 359 -10.95 -3.74 0.34
CA ARG A 359 -10.31 -4.54 1.39
C ARG A 359 -11.18 -5.76 1.70
N GLU A 360 -10.58 -6.95 1.61
CA GLU A 360 -11.28 -8.21 1.88
C GLU A 360 -11.94 -8.23 3.28
N LYS A 361 -11.23 -7.71 4.29
CA LYS A 361 -11.69 -7.73 5.68
C LYS A 361 -12.85 -6.77 5.97
N ILE A 362 -13.20 -5.86 5.09
CA ILE A 362 -14.39 -5.00 5.24
C ILE A 362 -15.68 -5.85 5.31
N SER A 363 -15.71 -6.99 4.63
CA SER A 363 -16.84 -7.92 4.71
C SER A 363 -17.13 -8.45 6.11
N LYS A 364 -16.15 -8.40 7.02
CA LYS A 364 -16.26 -8.84 8.42
C LYS A 364 -16.75 -7.73 9.38
N CYS A 365 -16.93 -6.52 8.90
CA CYS A 365 -17.45 -5.42 9.67
C CYS A 365 -18.95 -5.63 9.99
N PRO A 366 -19.48 -5.03 11.06
CA PRO A 366 -20.92 -5.07 11.38
C PRO A 366 -21.78 -4.56 10.23
N ASP A 367 -23.00 -5.05 10.12
CA ASP A 367 -23.98 -4.48 9.20
C ASP A 367 -24.43 -3.10 9.70
N GLN A 368 -24.88 -2.24 8.79
CA GLN A 368 -25.30 -0.87 9.16
C GLN A 368 -26.35 -0.83 10.27
N LYS A 369 -27.26 -1.81 10.30
CA LYS A 369 -28.31 -1.94 11.32
C LYS A 369 -27.79 -2.33 12.72
N ASP A 370 -26.61 -2.98 12.76
CA ASP A 370 -26.01 -3.53 13.98
C ASP A 370 -24.90 -2.63 14.54
N LEU A 371 -24.69 -1.44 13.95
CA LEU A 371 -23.67 -0.48 14.40
C LEU A 371 -24.00 0.08 15.77
N THR A 372 -23.03 -0.02 16.69
CA THR A 372 -23.10 0.59 18.02
C THR A 372 -22.81 2.10 17.97
N GLU A 373 -23.09 2.83 19.05
CA GLU A 373 -22.70 4.25 19.16
C GLU A 373 -21.18 4.45 18.98
N ASN A 374 -20.37 3.52 19.48
CA ASN A 374 -18.93 3.55 19.30
C ASN A 374 -18.55 3.38 17.84
N ASP A 375 -19.16 2.45 17.11
CA ASP A 375 -18.91 2.27 15.67
C ASP A 375 -19.28 3.55 14.91
N LEU A 376 -20.42 4.12 15.21
CA LEU A 376 -20.91 5.35 14.61
C LEU A 376 -19.95 6.53 14.83
N ALA A 377 -19.38 6.67 16.04
CA ALA A 377 -18.39 7.70 16.34
C ALA A 377 -17.13 7.59 15.48
N HIS A 378 -16.74 6.37 15.12
CA HIS A 378 -15.59 6.11 14.24
C HIS A 378 -15.89 6.25 12.75
N LEU A 379 -17.15 6.32 12.36
CA LEU A 379 -17.61 6.52 10.99
C LEU A 379 -18.01 7.97 10.68
N THR A 380 -17.85 8.88 11.63
CA THR A 380 -18.25 10.29 11.50
C THR A 380 -17.06 11.23 11.29
N LYS A 381 -17.34 12.41 10.71
CA LYS A 381 -16.36 13.44 10.35
C LYS A 381 -15.41 13.82 11.50
N SER A 382 -15.90 14.02 12.69
CA SER A 382 -15.10 14.54 13.81
C SER A 382 -14.54 13.46 14.75
N GLY A 383 -15.10 12.25 14.71
CA GLY A 383 -14.79 11.20 15.69
C GLY A 383 -15.24 11.52 17.14
N HIS A 384 -15.78 12.71 17.37
CA HIS A 384 -16.30 13.17 18.65
C HIS A 384 -17.76 13.63 18.56
N SER A 385 -18.35 13.56 17.38
CA SER A 385 -19.69 14.03 17.16
C SER A 385 -20.71 13.10 17.76
N LYS A 386 -21.66 13.69 18.48
CA LYS A 386 -22.87 13.00 18.92
C LYS A 386 -23.64 12.47 17.70
N ILE A 387 -24.51 11.49 17.89
CA ILE A 387 -25.31 10.82 16.84
C ILE A 387 -25.98 11.80 15.88
N ASN A 388 -26.33 13.00 16.33
CA ASN A 388 -26.96 14.07 15.53
C ASN A 388 -26.08 14.60 14.39
N THR A 389 -24.75 14.34 14.38
CA THR A 389 -23.89 14.73 13.28
C THR A 389 -23.85 13.69 12.16
N PHE A 390 -24.66 12.66 12.26
CA PHE A 390 -24.85 11.64 11.25
C PHE A 390 -25.54 12.15 9.97
N GLU A 391 -26.21 13.30 10.05
CA GLU A 391 -26.95 13.89 8.92
C GLU A 391 -26.08 14.33 7.74
N ASP A 392 -24.79 14.61 7.96
CA ASP A 392 -23.84 14.98 6.92
C ASP A 392 -23.17 13.81 6.19
N LYS A 393 -23.69 12.60 6.16
CA LYS A 393 -22.87 11.42 6.17
C LYS A 393 -23.07 10.43 5.07
N HIS A 394 -22.00 9.70 4.85
CA HIS A 394 -21.94 8.55 3.98
C HIS A 394 -23.11 7.59 4.21
N ILE A 395 -23.40 7.29 5.49
CA ILE A 395 -24.31 6.23 5.89
C ILE A 395 -25.78 6.58 5.61
N LEU A 396 -26.17 7.85 5.70
CA LEU A 396 -27.57 8.25 5.49
C LEU A 396 -27.89 8.57 4.03
N LYS A 397 -26.92 9.03 3.25
CA LYS A 397 -27.12 9.25 1.82
C LYS A 397 -27.34 7.96 1.03
N ASP A 398 -26.76 6.85 1.51
CA ASP A 398 -26.90 5.55 0.83
C ASP A 398 -28.28 4.90 1.04
N LYS A 399 -29.05 5.31 2.07
CA LYS A 399 -30.45 4.87 2.24
C LYS A 399 -31.39 5.34 1.11
N ASN A 400 -31.02 6.43 0.42
CA ASN A 400 -31.84 7.00 -0.67
C ASN A 400 -31.49 6.43 -2.04
N ILE A 401 -30.49 5.57 -2.16
CA ILE A 401 -30.08 4.92 -3.43
C ILE A 401 -30.74 3.54 -3.58
N GLN A 402 -31.36 3.00 -2.54
CA GLN A 402 -32.06 1.70 -2.54
C GLN A 402 -33.58 1.79 -2.75
N ARG A 403 -34.08 2.94 -3.23
CA ARG A 403 -35.47 3.08 -3.68
C ARG A 403 -35.57 3.31 -5.18
#